data_b8c2f481820548483e29889e58347570
#
_entry.id   b8c2f481820548483e29889e58347570
#
_cell.length_a   1.000
_cell.length_b   1.000
_cell.length_c   1.000
_cell.angle_alpha   90.00
_cell.angle_beta   90.00
_cell.angle_gamma   90.00
#
_symmetry.space_group_name_H-M   'P 1'
#
loop_
_entity.id
_entity.type
_entity.pdbx_description
1 polymer ?
#
loop_
_entity_poly.entity_id
_entity_poly.type
_entity_poly.pdbx_seq_one_letter_code
_entity_poly.pdbx_strand_id
1 'polypeptide(L)'
;MTTAGALTATNATISGDITSTTGTIGGFTLAAGGLTATNIRISSTQASMSLGDKVKIVGGTDSFIAMGAQFINDTNFSNFAAEDSGNSGIILGMDDTSPKFELTDGGNNQLIFD
;
A
#
# COMPACT_ATOMS: atom_id res chain seq x y z
N MET A 1 -29.46 -8.32 22.71
CA MET A 1 -29.48 -7.77 21.34
C MET A 1 -30.47 -6.62 21.29
N THR A 2 -30.07 -5.45 20.82
CA THR A 2 -30.98 -4.32 20.65
C THR A 2 -31.87 -4.50 19.42
N THR A 3 -32.99 -3.76 19.28
CA THR A 3 -33.86 -3.77 18.11
C THR A 3 -33.13 -3.36 16.81
N ALA A 4 -31.97 -2.72 16.88
CA ALA A 4 -31.14 -2.36 15.74
C ALA A 4 -30.08 -3.43 15.41
N GLY A 5 -30.11 -4.60 16.05
CA GLY A 5 -29.16 -5.69 15.79
C GLY A 5 -27.76 -5.48 16.36
N ALA A 6 -27.55 -4.50 17.23
CA ALA A 6 -26.27 -4.26 17.87
C ALA A 6 -25.94 -5.34 18.91
N LEU A 7 -24.73 -5.85 18.90
CA LEU A 7 -24.17 -6.73 19.94
C LEU A 7 -23.09 -5.96 20.69
N THR A 8 -23.26 -5.84 22.01
CA THR A 8 -22.20 -5.34 22.91
C THR A 8 -21.75 -6.48 23.78
N ALA A 9 -20.47 -6.84 23.70
CA ALA A 9 -19.88 -7.91 24.51
C ALA A 9 -18.47 -7.49 24.97
N THR A 10 -18.12 -7.81 26.21
CA THR A 10 -16.77 -7.60 26.73
C THR A 10 -15.80 -8.60 26.13
N ASN A 11 -16.25 -9.84 25.92
CA ASN A 11 -15.51 -10.90 25.27
C ASN A 11 -16.45 -11.63 24.31
N ALA A 12 -15.99 -11.91 23.10
CA ALA A 12 -16.68 -12.74 22.14
C ALA A 12 -15.71 -13.73 21.47
N THR A 13 -16.10 -15.01 21.40
CA THR A 13 -15.42 -16.00 20.57
C THR A 13 -16.29 -16.29 19.38
N ILE A 14 -15.79 -16.04 18.18
CA ILE A 14 -16.52 -16.24 16.93
C ILE A 14 -15.78 -17.33 16.15
N SER A 15 -16.51 -18.44 15.89
CA SER A 15 -16.03 -19.53 15.05
C SER A 15 -16.80 -19.47 13.74
N GLY A 16 -16.14 -18.95 12.70
CA GLY A 16 -16.73 -18.70 11.38
C GLY A 16 -16.36 -17.33 10.83
N ASP A 17 -17.07 -16.94 9.78
CA ASP A 17 -16.79 -15.70 9.06
C ASP A 17 -17.37 -14.47 9.77
N ILE A 18 -16.61 -13.37 9.75
CA ILE A 18 -17.10 -12.05 10.12
C ILE A 18 -17.20 -11.22 8.85
N THR A 19 -18.40 -10.88 8.43
CA THR A 19 -18.63 -9.99 7.30
C THR A 19 -18.90 -8.58 7.81
N SER A 20 -18.05 -7.63 7.47
CA SER A 20 -18.19 -6.23 7.81
C SER A 20 -17.78 -5.35 6.64
N THR A 21 -18.57 -4.35 6.32
CA THR A 21 -18.22 -3.34 5.30
C THR A 21 -17.46 -2.16 5.89
N THR A 22 -17.60 -1.94 7.20
CA THR A 22 -16.91 -0.87 7.95
C THR A 22 -16.73 -1.29 9.39
N GLY A 23 -15.74 -0.76 10.06
CA GLY A 23 -15.51 -1.01 11.47
C GLY A 23 -14.08 -0.75 11.90
N THR A 24 -13.76 -1.12 13.14
CA THR A 24 -12.41 -1.03 13.68
C THR A 24 -12.06 -2.32 14.42
N ILE A 25 -10.93 -2.93 14.10
CA ILE A 25 -10.41 -4.12 14.77
C ILE A 25 -8.95 -3.87 15.13
N GLY A 26 -8.62 -3.91 16.44
CA GLY A 26 -7.22 -3.81 16.89
C GLY A 26 -6.48 -2.56 16.40
N GLY A 27 -7.16 -1.43 16.31
CA GLY A 27 -6.58 -0.18 15.80
C GLY A 27 -6.61 -0.03 14.26
N PHE A 28 -7.05 -1.06 13.54
CA PHE A 28 -7.29 -0.96 12.10
C PHE A 28 -8.74 -0.57 11.83
N THR A 29 -8.92 0.34 10.89
CA THR A 29 -10.23 0.68 10.34
C THR A 29 -10.50 -0.16 9.09
N LEU A 30 -11.64 -0.84 9.07
CA LEU A 30 -12.15 -1.53 7.89
C LEU A 30 -12.97 -0.56 7.06
N ALA A 31 -12.73 -0.54 5.77
CA ALA A 31 -13.51 0.23 4.80
C ALA A 31 -13.72 -0.62 3.54
N ALA A 32 -14.64 -0.21 2.68
CA ALA A 32 -15.01 -0.98 1.48
C ALA A 32 -13.84 -1.29 0.52
N GLY A 33 -12.74 -0.56 0.59
CA GLY A 33 -11.58 -0.75 -0.27
C GLY A 33 -10.31 -1.17 0.46
N GLY A 34 -10.37 -1.47 1.76
CA GLY A 34 -9.15 -1.84 2.45
C GLY A 34 -9.17 -1.82 3.97
N LEU A 35 -8.00 -2.00 4.51
CA LEU A 35 -7.71 -2.02 5.93
C LEU A 35 -6.64 -0.97 6.23
N THR A 36 -6.92 -0.03 7.12
CA THR A 36 -6.04 1.11 7.39
C THR A 36 -5.79 1.31 8.88
N ALA A 37 -4.57 1.66 9.23
CA ALA A 37 -4.15 2.20 10.52
C ALA A 37 -3.20 3.39 10.26
N THR A 38 -2.73 4.07 11.30
CA THR A 38 -1.92 5.29 11.17
C THR A 38 -0.74 5.15 10.20
N ASN A 39 -0.04 4.01 10.23
CA ASN A 39 1.17 3.80 9.43
C ASN A 39 1.09 2.55 8.55
N ILE A 40 -0.07 1.94 8.44
CA ILE A 40 -0.27 0.73 7.62
C ILE A 40 -1.56 0.88 6.83
N ARG A 41 -1.48 0.62 5.54
CA ARG A 41 -2.64 0.60 4.65
C ARG A 41 -2.56 -0.61 3.74
N ILE A 42 -3.65 -1.36 3.66
CA ILE A 42 -3.84 -2.43 2.67
C ILE A 42 -5.05 -2.02 1.83
N SER A 43 -4.88 -1.91 0.53
CA SER A 43 -5.91 -1.46 -0.40
C SER A 43 -6.23 -2.56 -1.41
N SER A 44 -7.46 -3.01 -1.42
CA SER A 44 -7.95 -3.97 -2.43
C SER A 44 -8.22 -3.29 -3.77
N THR A 45 -8.62 -2.01 -3.76
CA THR A 45 -8.89 -1.25 -4.98
C THR A 45 -7.64 -0.88 -5.75
N GLN A 46 -6.51 -0.70 -5.04
CA GLN A 46 -5.22 -0.37 -5.64
C GLN A 46 -4.27 -1.57 -5.71
N ALA A 47 -4.71 -2.75 -5.25
CA ALA A 47 -3.85 -3.93 -5.12
C ALA A 47 -2.52 -3.58 -4.43
N SER A 48 -2.55 -2.88 -3.30
CA SER A 48 -1.35 -2.33 -2.69
C SER A 48 -1.31 -2.43 -1.17
N MET A 49 -0.09 -2.43 -0.64
CA MET A 49 0.19 -2.27 0.78
C MET A 49 1.22 -1.16 0.99
N SER A 50 0.99 -0.31 1.99
CA SER A 50 1.91 0.77 2.36
C SER A 50 2.30 0.67 3.83
N LEU A 51 3.57 0.98 4.14
CA LEU A 51 4.11 1.06 5.48
C LEU A 51 4.66 2.48 5.70
N GLY A 52 3.92 3.27 6.46
CA GLY A 52 4.16 4.71 6.57
C GLY A 52 4.10 5.37 5.20
N ASP A 53 4.87 6.45 5.06
CA ASP A 53 4.99 7.18 3.80
C ASP A 53 6.28 6.80 3.04
N LYS A 54 6.87 5.64 3.33
CA LYS A 54 8.21 5.31 2.87
C LYS A 54 8.31 4.00 2.10
N VAL A 55 7.42 3.06 2.33
CA VAL A 55 7.45 1.74 1.67
C VAL A 55 6.10 1.45 1.04
N LYS A 56 6.13 0.98 -0.19
CA LYS A 56 4.93 0.57 -0.91
C LYS A 56 5.19 -0.71 -1.70
N ILE A 57 4.22 -1.60 -1.66
CA ILE A 57 4.16 -2.81 -2.49
C ILE A 57 2.91 -2.67 -3.35
N VAL A 58 3.07 -2.80 -4.65
CA VAL A 58 1.98 -2.69 -5.64
C VAL A 58 1.91 -3.97 -6.44
N GLY A 59 0.72 -4.49 -6.63
CA GLY A 59 0.40 -5.55 -7.58
C GLY A 59 -0.48 -5.00 -8.69
N GLY A 60 -0.44 -5.60 -9.87
CA GLY A 60 -1.20 -5.17 -11.04
C GLY A 60 -0.42 -5.35 -12.32
N THR A 61 -0.74 -4.57 -13.36
CA THR A 61 0.00 -4.56 -14.61
C THR A 61 1.45 -4.16 -14.38
N ASP A 62 1.62 -3.04 -13.66
CA ASP A 62 2.91 -2.67 -13.08
C ASP A 62 2.94 -3.19 -11.65
N SER A 63 3.91 -4.01 -11.32
CA SER A 63 4.06 -4.57 -9.98
C SER A 63 5.44 -4.26 -9.43
N PHE A 64 5.49 -3.66 -8.24
CA PHE A 64 6.77 -3.20 -7.69
C PHE A 64 6.79 -3.12 -6.17
N ILE A 65 8.00 -3.08 -5.64
CA ILE A 65 8.32 -2.68 -4.28
C ILE A 65 9.13 -1.39 -4.35
N ALA A 66 8.66 -0.34 -3.67
CA ALA A 66 9.33 0.95 -3.65
C ALA A 66 9.60 1.43 -2.23
N MET A 67 10.72 2.13 -2.05
CA MET A 67 11.10 2.81 -0.82
C MET A 67 11.48 4.25 -1.14
N GLY A 68 10.77 5.20 -0.54
CA GLY A 68 10.92 6.64 -0.73
C GLY A 68 9.59 7.36 -0.59
N ALA A 69 9.58 8.61 -0.12
CA ALA A 69 8.35 9.32 0.21
C ALA A 69 7.44 9.58 -1.01
N GLN A 70 8.03 9.80 -2.16
CA GLN A 70 7.32 10.14 -3.39
C GLN A 70 6.48 8.99 -3.94
N PHE A 71 6.80 7.74 -3.61
CA PHE A 71 6.12 6.57 -4.16
C PHE A 71 4.79 6.22 -3.47
N ILE A 72 4.46 6.88 -2.39
CA ILE A 72 3.30 6.49 -1.58
C ILE A 72 1.97 6.57 -2.35
N ASN A 73 1.87 7.49 -3.28
CA ASN A 73 0.67 7.69 -4.08
C ASN A 73 0.74 7.06 -5.48
N ASP A 74 1.91 6.54 -5.88
CA ASP A 74 2.08 5.98 -7.20
C ASP A 74 1.57 4.54 -7.26
N THR A 75 0.91 4.21 -8.34
CA THR A 75 0.45 2.86 -8.69
C THR A 75 1.02 2.39 -10.03
N ASN A 76 1.83 3.23 -10.66
CA ASN A 76 2.42 3.00 -11.97
C ASN A 76 3.93 3.21 -11.88
N PHE A 77 4.70 2.29 -12.43
CA PHE A 77 6.15 2.35 -12.45
C PHE A 77 6.67 3.56 -13.26
N SER A 78 6.00 3.90 -14.35
CA SER A 78 6.39 5.01 -15.23
C SER A 78 6.28 6.39 -14.59
N ASN A 79 5.59 6.52 -13.46
CA ASN A 79 5.56 7.76 -12.67
C ASN A 79 6.82 7.94 -11.83
N PHE A 80 7.66 6.92 -11.77
CA PHE A 80 8.97 7.00 -11.16
C PHE A 80 9.97 7.48 -12.21
N ALA A 81 10.12 8.78 -12.31
CA ALA A 81 11.20 9.37 -13.09
C ALA A 81 12.35 9.71 -12.14
N ALA A 82 13.43 8.97 -12.25
CA ALA A 82 14.70 9.28 -11.57
C ALA A 82 15.22 10.67 -11.94
N GLU A 83 14.80 11.16 -13.09
CA GLU A 83 15.18 12.45 -13.63
C GLU A 83 14.47 13.63 -12.95
N ASP A 84 13.38 13.39 -12.23
CA ASP A 84 12.68 14.43 -11.48
C ASP A 84 13.47 14.79 -10.23
N SER A 85 14.07 15.96 -10.25
CA SER A 85 14.87 16.48 -9.15
C SER A 85 14.10 16.44 -7.82
N GLY A 86 14.65 15.73 -6.85
CA GLY A 86 14.09 15.60 -5.51
C GLY A 86 13.51 14.22 -5.20
N ASN A 87 13.39 13.31 -6.16
CA ASN A 87 12.95 11.96 -5.92
C ASN A 87 14.14 11.08 -5.52
N SER A 88 14.14 10.62 -4.28
CA SER A 88 15.17 9.68 -3.79
C SER A 88 14.51 8.39 -3.32
N GLY A 89 15.11 7.27 -3.68
CA GLY A 89 14.58 5.98 -3.26
C GLY A 89 15.06 4.80 -4.06
N ILE A 90 14.40 3.70 -3.85
CA ILE A 90 14.65 2.42 -4.52
C ILE A 90 13.32 1.91 -5.07
N ILE A 91 13.34 1.42 -6.29
CA ILE A 91 12.21 0.70 -6.88
C ILE A 91 12.72 -0.57 -7.56
N LEU A 92 12.03 -1.67 -7.33
CA LEU A 92 12.26 -2.97 -7.95
C LEU A 92 10.92 -3.52 -8.40
N GLY A 93 10.78 -3.82 -9.68
CA GLY A 93 9.51 -4.33 -10.16
C GLY A 93 9.45 -4.62 -11.64
N MET A 94 8.22 -4.64 -12.12
CA MET A 94 7.87 -4.84 -13.52
C MET A 94 7.15 -3.60 -14.03
N ASP A 95 7.58 -3.08 -15.14
CA ASP A 95 6.89 -2.09 -15.96
C ASP A 95 6.29 -2.86 -17.15
N ASP A 96 5.00 -3.15 -17.06
CA ASP A 96 4.33 -4.13 -17.91
C ASP A 96 5.03 -5.50 -17.88
N THR A 97 5.80 -5.82 -18.90
CA THR A 97 6.53 -7.09 -19.04
C THR A 97 8.04 -6.96 -18.84
N SER A 98 8.54 -5.75 -18.60
CA SER A 98 9.97 -5.45 -18.47
C SER A 98 10.38 -5.38 -17.01
N PRO A 99 11.34 -6.21 -16.56
CA PRO A 99 11.88 -6.07 -15.20
C PRO A 99 12.75 -4.82 -15.11
N LYS A 100 12.57 -4.06 -14.03
CA LYS A 100 13.32 -2.83 -13.77
C LYS A 100 13.80 -2.76 -12.33
N PHE A 101 14.97 -2.18 -12.15
CA PHE A 101 15.52 -1.81 -10.86
C PHE A 101 16.10 -0.40 -10.95
N GLU A 102 15.80 0.42 -9.98
CA GLU A 102 16.35 1.77 -9.91
C GLU A 102 16.68 2.15 -8.48
N LEU A 103 17.81 2.83 -8.31
CA LEU A 103 18.26 3.47 -7.09
C LEU A 103 18.69 4.90 -7.44
N THR A 104 18.13 5.88 -6.74
CA THR A 104 18.47 7.30 -6.97
C THR A 104 18.57 8.08 -5.65
N ASP A 105 19.45 9.06 -5.58
CA ASP A 105 19.53 10.02 -4.48
C ASP A 105 18.69 11.29 -4.70
N GLY A 106 17.94 11.34 -5.79
CA GLY A 106 17.15 12.50 -6.19
C GLY A 106 17.99 13.60 -6.87
N GLY A 107 19.22 13.29 -7.20
CA GLY A 107 20.17 14.16 -7.92
C GLY A 107 20.72 13.44 -9.15
N ASN A 108 22.02 13.53 -9.33
CA ASN A 108 22.69 12.97 -10.49
C ASN A 108 23.21 11.52 -10.29
N ASN A 109 23.08 10.96 -9.08
CA ASN A 109 23.54 9.62 -8.79
C ASN A 109 22.39 8.62 -8.96
N GLN A 110 22.53 7.78 -9.96
CA GLN A 110 21.52 6.78 -10.31
C GLN A 110 22.18 5.46 -10.65
N LEU A 111 21.53 4.37 -10.30
CA LEU A 111 21.78 3.03 -10.81
C LEU A 111 20.47 2.52 -11.39
N ILE A 112 20.45 2.31 -12.67
CA ILE A 112 19.24 1.89 -13.41
C ILE A 112 19.57 0.60 -14.16
N PHE A 113 18.68 -0.39 -14.05
CA PHE A 113 18.60 -1.54 -14.93
C PHE A 113 17.24 -1.48 -15.61
N ASP A 114 17.26 -1.33 -16.92
CA ASP A 114 16.10 -1.09 -17.76
C ASP A 114 15.97 -2.18 -18.84
#